data_c383e3a4ccc56f02cf501d9c377a63f4
#
_entry.id   c383e3a4ccc56f02cf501d9c377a63f4
#
_cell.length_a   1.000
_cell.length_b   1.000
_cell.length_c   1.000
_cell.angle_alpha   90.00
_cell.angle_beta   90.00
_cell.angle_gamma   90.00
#
_symmetry.space_group_name_H-M   'P 1'
#
loop_
_entity.id
_entity.type
_entity.pdbx_description
1 polymer ?
#
loop_
_entity_poly.entity_id
_entity_poly.type
_entity_poly.pdbx_seq_one_letter_code
_entity_poly.pdbx_strand_id
1 'polypeptide(L)'
;MNFRLTKGNFLKTGAYIEGDSAIFTFAAEKEDECSIVLLDKSGNTACVIDIPAEYSTGSLYSVRLHGFCRNEYAYYFRINGKRCIDPYATRIFGREKWNDKTRSDNDYEIACGIDSSDFDWKYDSFPEITRDRMKLYKLHVRGFSMDVSGDKKHKGTFEAVSDRINYIKKLGFTSILLMPVYEFEEMTIPVKHDIPEYAKPKYSLKDEQSVHTDKQNDKVNFWGYTSGNYFAVKASYASDASDASNELRRLVERLHKNGMECIVEMYFPDRTDHNLILDALRYWVMSFHVDGF
;
A
#
# COMPACT_ATOMS: atom_id res chain seq x y z
N MET A 1 18.53 -15.87 -17.21
CA MET A 1 18.19 -14.74 -18.10
C MET A 1 19.23 -13.65 -17.88
N ASN A 2 19.72 -13.03 -18.94
CA ASN A 2 20.64 -11.90 -18.79
C ASN A 2 19.83 -10.61 -18.91
N PHE A 3 19.52 -9.98 -17.78
CA PHE A 3 18.98 -8.62 -17.77
C PHE A 3 20.08 -7.64 -18.21
N ARG A 4 19.69 -6.63 -18.99
CA ARG A 4 20.60 -5.55 -19.35
C ARG A 4 20.27 -4.32 -18.52
N LEU A 5 21.24 -3.82 -17.77
CA LEU A 5 21.13 -2.62 -16.97
C LEU A 5 21.71 -1.41 -17.74
N THR A 6 21.01 -0.29 -17.71
CA THR A 6 21.48 1.01 -18.21
C THR A 6 21.07 2.12 -17.24
N LYS A 7 21.65 3.31 -17.38
CA LYS A 7 21.25 4.46 -16.57
C LYS A 7 19.79 4.81 -16.81
N GLY A 8 19.05 5.13 -15.75
CA GLY A 8 17.66 5.60 -15.81
C GLY A 8 17.56 7.10 -16.13
N ASN A 9 16.38 7.67 -15.95
CA ASN A 9 16.07 9.03 -16.40
C ASN A 9 15.82 10.04 -15.25
N PHE A 10 15.76 9.63 -13.99
CA PHE A 10 15.51 10.48 -12.81
C PHE A 10 14.20 11.30 -12.83
N LEU A 11 13.26 10.98 -13.72
CA LEU A 11 12.02 11.77 -13.86
C LEU A 11 11.02 11.52 -12.76
N LYS A 12 11.05 10.32 -12.17
CA LYS A 12 10.09 9.89 -11.16
C LYS A 12 10.78 8.94 -10.17
N THR A 13 10.54 9.14 -8.88
CA THR A 13 10.97 8.22 -7.82
C THR A 13 10.11 6.97 -7.80
N GLY A 14 10.69 5.84 -7.35
CA GLY A 14 10.05 4.52 -7.33
C GLY A 14 10.26 3.74 -8.62
N ALA A 15 9.56 2.60 -8.69
CA ALA A 15 9.63 1.71 -9.85
C ALA A 15 8.41 1.88 -10.77
N TYR A 16 8.64 1.92 -12.07
CA TYR A 16 7.58 2.00 -13.07
C TYR A 16 8.00 1.35 -14.39
N ILE A 17 7.02 0.96 -15.20
CA ILE A 17 7.25 0.37 -16.52
C ILE A 17 7.32 1.49 -17.58
N GLU A 18 8.31 1.37 -18.46
CA GLU A 18 8.46 2.22 -19.63
C GLU A 18 8.84 1.35 -20.85
N GLY A 19 7.86 1.12 -21.71
CA GLY A 19 7.99 0.18 -22.83
C GLY A 19 8.19 -1.26 -22.34
N ASP A 20 9.29 -1.88 -22.74
CA ASP A 20 9.69 -3.25 -22.38
C ASP A 20 10.63 -3.32 -21.16
N SER A 21 10.78 -2.19 -20.48
CA SER A 21 11.76 -2.03 -19.40
C SER A 21 11.09 -1.54 -18.13
N ALA A 22 11.71 -1.79 -16.97
CA ALA A 22 11.39 -1.13 -15.73
C ALA A 22 12.45 -0.09 -15.38
N ILE A 23 12.02 1.06 -14.88
CA ILE A 23 12.91 2.07 -14.31
C ILE A 23 12.75 2.01 -12.80
N PHE A 24 13.87 2.01 -12.09
CA PHE A 24 13.94 2.03 -10.63
C PHE A 24 14.73 3.27 -10.21
N THR A 25 14.09 4.17 -9.50
CA THR A 25 14.73 5.38 -8.94
C THR A 25 14.52 5.40 -7.44
N PHE A 26 15.61 5.39 -6.68
CA PHE A 26 15.59 5.32 -5.23
C PHE A 26 16.74 6.13 -4.61
N ALA A 27 16.61 6.45 -3.33
CA ALA A 27 17.63 7.19 -2.58
C ALA A 27 18.60 6.23 -1.89
N ALA A 28 19.90 6.51 -2.04
CA ALA A 28 20.99 5.89 -1.29
C ALA A 28 22.22 6.80 -1.33
N GLU A 29 23.14 6.66 -0.39
CA GLU A 29 24.39 7.43 -0.41
C GLU A 29 25.29 6.93 -1.54
N LYS A 30 26.17 7.80 -2.02
CA LYS A 30 27.01 7.48 -3.18
C LYS A 30 27.98 6.33 -2.94
N GLU A 31 28.39 6.14 -1.69
CA GLU A 31 29.31 5.08 -1.24
C GLU A 31 28.59 3.75 -0.93
N ASP A 32 27.24 3.74 -0.97
CA ASP A 32 26.47 2.55 -0.68
C ASP A 32 26.59 1.49 -1.78
N GLU A 33 26.76 0.24 -1.37
CA GLU A 33 26.65 -0.91 -2.26
C GLU A 33 25.17 -1.22 -2.50
N CYS A 34 24.68 -0.90 -3.70
CA CYS A 34 23.28 -1.04 -4.06
C CYS A 34 23.07 -2.19 -5.05
N SER A 35 22.04 -3.01 -4.82
CA SER A 35 21.57 -4.00 -5.79
C SER A 35 20.04 -4.10 -5.79
N ILE A 36 19.50 -4.52 -6.95
CA ILE A 36 18.11 -4.94 -7.09
C ILE A 36 18.09 -6.46 -7.01
N VAL A 37 17.31 -7.00 -6.09
CA VAL A 37 17.09 -8.45 -5.99
C VAL A 37 15.72 -8.75 -6.59
N LEU A 38 15.69 -9.57 -7.62
CA LEU A 38 14.47 -10.05 -8.25
C LEU A 38 14.06 -11.38 -7.64
N LEU A 39 12.79 -11.51 -7.33
CA LEU A 39 12.17 -12.74 -6.84
C LEU A 39 11.24 -13.29 -7.91
N ASP A 40 11.25 -14.61 -8.07
CA ASP A 40 10.28 -15.32 -8.92
C ASP A 40 8.89 -15.43 -8.23
N LYS A 41 7.94 -16.03 -8.94
CA LYS A 41 6.56 -16.25 -8.41
C LYS A 41 6.48 -17.12 -7.15
N SER A 42 7.54 -17.89 -6.89
CA SER A 42 7.65 -18.75 -5.70
C SER A 42 8.33 -18.03 -4.52
N GLY A 43 8.75 -16.77 -4.72
CA GLY A 43 9.49 -15.98 -3.73
C GLY A 43 10.98 -16.29 -3.66
N ASN A 44 11.52 -17.14 -4.56
CA ASN A 44 12.93 -17.43 -4.60
C ASN A 44 13.70 -16.34 -5.33
N THR A 45 14.96 -16.11 -4.93
CA THR A 45 15.84 -15.18 -5.64
C THR A 45 16.12 -15.69 -7.05
N ALA A 46 15.57 -15.00 -8.05
CA ALA A 46 15.80 -15.27 -9.46
C ALA A 46 17.11 -14.64 -9.98
N CYS A 47 17.40 -13.42 -9.52
CA CYS A 47 18.58 -12.67 -9.93
C CYS A 47 18.95 -11.59 -8.91
N VAL A 48 20.24 -11.32 -8.77
CA VAL A 48 20.78 -10.15 -8.06
C VAL A 48 21.51 -9.30 -9.09
N ILE A 49 21.17 -8.02 -9.15
CA ILE A 49 21.70 -7.08 -10.14
C ILE A 49 22.36 -5.93 -9.37
N ASP A 50 23.69 -5.90 -9.39
CA ASP A 50 24.44 -4.83 -8.76
C ASP A 50 24.29 -3.53 -9.56
N ILE A 51 24.16 -2.42 -8.84
CA ILE A 51 23.92 -1.11 -9.43
C ILE A 51 25.22 -0.29 -9.36
N PRO A 52 25.82 0.06 -10.51
CA PRO A 52 27.02 0.89 -10.53
C PRO A 52 26.78 2.27 -9.93
N ALA A 53 27.72 2.76 -9.11
CA ALA A 53 27.65 4.08 -8.49
C ALA A 53 27.57 5.24 -9.51
N GLU A 54 28.05 5.03 -10.75
CA GLU A 54 27.95 5.98 -11.86
C GLU A 54 26.51 6.26 -12.32
N TYR A 55 25.56 5.41 -11.92
CA TYR A 55 24.12 5.60 -12.21
C TYR A 55 23.43 6.47 -11.17
N SER A 56 24.17 7.06 -10.25
CA SER A 56 23.66 8.04 -9.30
C SER A 56 23.78 9.48 -9.80
N THR A 57 22.99 10.36 -9.18
CA THR A 57 23.07 11.81 -9.25
C THR A 57 22.74 12.37 -7.87
N GLY A 58 23.76 12.86 -7.14
CA GLY A 58 23.61 13.15 -5.72
C GLY A 58 23.33 11.86 -4.95
N SER A 59 22.31 11.88 -4.10
CA SER A 59 21.81 10.73 -3.33
C SER A 59 20.72 9.92 -4.04
N LEU A 60 20.49 10.15 -5.34
CA LEU A 60 19.52 9.39 -6.13
C LEU A 60 20.21 8.46 -7.11
N TYR A 61 19.83 7.21 -7.09
CA TYR A 61 20.15 6.22 -8.12
C TYR A 61 18.97 6.09 -9.07
N SER A 62 19.24 5.98 -10.38
CA SER A 62 18.21 5.66 -11.36
C SER A 62 18.75 4.69 -12.39
N VAL A 63 18.08 3.55 -12.52
CA VAL A 63 18.47 2.48 -13.42
C VAL A 63 17.31 2.01 -14.27
N ARG A 64 17.61 1.64 -15.50
CA ARG A 64 16.67 1.00 -16.43
C ARG A 64 17.06 -0.47 -16.56
N LEU A 65 16.15 -1.35 -16.26
CA LEU A 65 16.29 -2.79 -16.38
C LEU A 65 15.49 -3.29 -17.59
N HIS A 66 16.21 -3.66 -18.64
CA HIS A 66 15.61 -4.19 -19.86
C HIS A 66 15.20 -5.65 -19.67
N GLY A 67 14.04 -6.02 -20.23
CA GLY A 67 13.49 -7.37 -20.16
C GLY A 67 12.81 -7.70 -18.82
N PHE A 68 12.54 -6.70 -17.99
CA PHE A 68 11.78 -6.90 -16.76
C PHE A 68 10.30 -7.12 -17.07
N CYS A 69 9.73 -8.19 -16.51
CA CYS A 69 8.30 -8.47 -16.60
C CYS A 69 7.64 -8.36 -15.21
N ARG A 70 6.79 -7.36 -15.00
CA ARG A 70 6.10 -7.11 -13.72
C ARG A 70 5.23 -8.28 -13.24
N ASN A 71 4.78 -9.11 -14.16
CA ASN A 71 3.95 -10.27 -13.83
C ASN A 71 4.75 -11.51 -13.46
N GLU A 72 6.07 -11.48 -13.65
CA GLU A 72 6.97 -12.60 -13.38
C GLU A 72 7.84 -12.36 -12.16
N TYR A 73 8.15 -11.10 -11.87
CA TYR A 73 9.11 -10.74 -10.82
C TYR A 73 8.53 -9.76 -9.81
N ALA A 74 8.77 -10.07 -8.53
CA ALA A 74 8.80 -9.12 -7.45
C ALA A 74 10.23 -8.63 -7.22
N TYR A 75 10.42 -7.55 -6.46
CA TYR A 75 11.75 -7.03 -6.18
C TYR A 75 11.88 -6.47 -4.77
N TYR A 76 13.11 -6.28 -4.34
CA TYR A 76 13.49 -5.40 -3.24
C TYR A 76 14.90 -4.83 -3.52
N PHE A 77 15.23 -3.74 -2.85
CA PHE A 77 16.58 -3.22 -2.88
C PHE A 77 17.43 -3.88 -1.78
N ARG A 78 18.70 -4.09 -2.09
CA ARG A 78 19.70 -4.45 -1.10
C ARG A 78 20.71 -3.32 -1.05
N ILE A 79 20.82 -2.65 0.12
CA ILE A 79 21.72 -1.52 0.34
C ILE A 79 22.65 -1.91 1.49
N ASN A 80 23.97 -1.94 1.23
CA ASN A 80 24.97 -2.39 2.20
C ASN A 80 24.64 -3.77 2.82
N GLY A 81 24.21 -4.70 1.98
CA GLY A 81 23.80 -6.05 2.40
C GLY A 81 22.43 -6.15 3.08
N LYS A 82 21.77 -5.03 3.42
CA LYS A 82 20.46 -5.01 4.08
C LYS A 82 19.32 -4.96 3.07
N ARG A 83 18.26 -5.75 3.32
CA ARG A 83 17.02 -5.70 2.55
C ARG A 83 16.28 -4.40 2.83
N CYS A 84 15.92 -3.68 1.79
CA CYS A 84 15.17 -2.43 1.83
C CYS A 84 13.95 -2.54 0.92
N ILE A 85 12.79 -2.22 1.46
CA ILE A 85 11.55 -2.15 0.70
C ILE A 85 11.44 -0.77 0.08
N ASP A 86 11.06 -0.73 -1.20
CA ASP A 86 10.85 0.53 -1.91
C ASP A 86 9.63 1.26 -1.30
N PRO A 87 9.81 2.46 -0.71
CA PRO A 87 8.69 3.21 -0.15
C PRO A 87 7.71 3.70 -1.23
N TYR A 88 8.12 3.74 -2.49
CA TYR A 88 7.29 4.10 -3.65
C TYR A 88 6.71 2.88 -4.39
N ALA A 89 6.88 1.67 -3.86
CA ALA A 89 6.32 0.48 -4.49
C ALA A 89 4.79 0.59 -4.62
N THR A 90 4.29 0.35 -5.84
CA THR A 90 2.86 0.46 -6.16
C THR A 90 2.10 -0.85 -5.94
N ARG A 91 2.81 -1.90 -5.56
CA ARG A 91 2.27 -3.20 -5.14
C ARG A 91 3.18 -3.83 -4.09
N ILE A 92 2.58 -4.51 -3.12
CA ILE A 92 3.31 -5.28 -2.10
C ILE A 92 2.83 -6.73 -2.16
N PHE A 93 3.79 -7.64 -2.15
CA PHE A 93 3.57 -9.08 -2.03
C PHE A 93 3.82 -9.54 -0.59
N GLY A 94 3.14 -10.60 -0.18
CA GLY A 94 3.26 -11.20 1.15
C GLY A 94 2.19 -10.74 2.15
N ARG A 95 1.25 -9.86 1.73
CA ARG A 95 0.15 -9.35 2.57
C ARG A 95 -1.22 -9.53 1.93
N GLU A 96 -1.36 -10.53 1.07
CA GLU A 96 -2.57 -10.79 0.30
C GLU A 96 -3.74 -11.24 1.17
N LYS A 97 -3.45 -11.86 2.31
CA LYS A 97 -4.46 -12.41 3.20
C LYS A 97 -4.51 -11.64 4.53
N TRP A 98 -5.69 -11.17 4.87
CA TRP A 98 -5.92 -10.47 6.14
C TRP A 98 -5.71 -11.36 7.35
N ASN A 99 -4.94 -10.88 8.33
CA ASN A 99 -4.63 -11.58 9.59
C ASN A 99 -4.14 -13.02 9.36
N ASP A 100 -3.18 -13.16 8.46
CA ASP A 100 -2.61 -14.47 8.13
C ASP A 100 -1.67 -14.96 9.23
N LYS A 101 -2.17 -15.83 10.09
CA LYS A 101 -1.44 -16.42 11.20
C LYS A 101 -0.36 -17.42 10.77
N THR A 102 -0.27 -17.75 9.48
CA THR A 102 0.82 -18.58 8.95
C THR A 102 2.11 -17.78 8.73
N ARG A 103 2.03 -16.45 8.75
CA ARG A 103 3.19 -15.57 8.72
C ARG A 103 3.91 -15.65 10.07
N SER A 104 5.16 -16.14 10.08
CA SER A 104 5.97 -16.15 11.30
C SER A 104 6.61 -14.79 11.50
N ASP A 105 6.73 -14.37 12.76
CA ASP A 105 7.25 -13.04 13.13
C ASP A 105 8.70 -12.80 12.71
N ASN A 106 9.47 -13.87 12.46
CA ASN A 106 10.90 -13.79 12.17
C ASN A 106 11.26 -13.99 10.70
N ASP A 107 10.39 -14.66 9.92
CA ASP A 107 10.68 -15.05 8.53
C ASP A 107 9.74 -14.39 7.53
N TYR A 108 8.88 -13.47 8.01
CA TYR A 108 7.95 -12.78 7.16
C TYR A 108 8.61 -11.65 6.39
N GLU A 109 8.80 -11.87 5.12
CA GLU A 109 9.36 -10.90 4.21
C GLU A 109 8.35 -10.46 3.16
N ILE A 110 8.17 -9.15 3.04
CA ILE A 110 7.40 -8.55 1.95
C ILE A 110 8.31 -8.27 0.77
N ALA A 111 7.74 -8.23 -0.41
CA ALA A 111 8.44 -7.80 -1.62
C ALA A 111 7.64 -6.73 -2.36
N CYS A 112 8.35 -5.94 -3.15
CA CYS A 112 7.79 -4.87 -3.96
C CYS A 112 7.35 -5.38 -5.32
N GLY A 113 6.33 -4.75 -5.89
CA GLY A 113 5.91 -4.94 -7.25
C GLY A 113 5.54 -3.64 -7.92
N ILE A 114 5.30 -3.71 -9.22
CA ILE A 114 4.85 -2.59 -10.04
C ILE A 114 3.42 -2.87 -10.48
N ASP A 115 2.48 -2.00 -10.10
CA ASP A 115 1.10 -2.08 -10.50
C ASP A 115 0.92 -1.75 -12.00
N SER A 116 -0.19 -2.19 -12.54
CA SER A 116 -0.61 -1.84 -13.89
C SER A 116 -1.21 -0.45 -13.91
N SER A 117 -0.76 0.39 -14.83
CA SER A 117 -1.39 1.69 -15.11
C SER A 117 -2.47 1.60 -16.20
N ASP A 118 -2.80 0.39 -16.69
CA ASP A 118 -3.60 0.20 -17.91
C ASP A 118 -5.10 0.03 -17.60
N PHE A 119 -5.62 0.65 -16.55
CA PHE A 119 -7.04 0.62 -16.24
C PHE A 119 -7.81 1.48 -17.24
N ASP A 120 -8.75 0.87 -17.94
CA ASP A 120 -9.61 1.54 -18.92
C ASP A 120 -10.83 2.15 -18.20
N TRP A 121 -10.71 3.41 -17.81
CA TRP A 121 -11.80 4.18 -17.21
C TRP A 121 -12.95 4.37 -18.20
N LYS A 122 -14.09 3.75 -17.91
CA LYS A 122 -15.32 3.88 -18.71
C LYS A 122 -16.12 5.12 -18.31
N TYR A 123 -15.96 5.59 -17.09
CA TYR A 123 -16.58 6.78 -16.57
C TYR A 123 -15.56 7.56 -15.75
N ASP A 124 -15.12 8.67 -16.28
CA ASP A 124 -14.08 9.52 -15.71
C ASP A 124 -14.57 10.97 -15.59
N SER A 125 -15.53 11.17 -14.66
CA SER A 125 -16.08 12.49 -14.39
C SER A 125 -16.28 12.66 -12.90
N PHE A 126 -15.58 13.63 -12.31
CA PHE A 126 -15.69 13.96 -10.90
C PHE A 126 -17.08 14.52 -10.59
N PRO A 127 -17.71 14.11 -9.47
CA PRO A 127 -19.04 14.58 -9.09
C PRO A 127 -19.11 16.05 -8.68
N GLU A 128 -17.98 16.66 -8.28
CA GLU A 128 -17.85 18.09 -7.90
C GLU A 128 -18.88 18.55 -6.87
N ILE A 129 -19.00 17.81 -5.77
CA ILE A 129 -19.97 18.11 -4.71
C ILE A 129 -19.47 19.29 -3.87
N THR A 130 -20.28 20.33 -3.77
CA THR A 130 -19.94 21.50 -2.97
C THR A 130 -19.98 21.18 -1.47
N ARG A 131 -19.14 21.86 -0.66
CA ARG A 131 -18.98 21.57 0.78
C ARG A 131 -20.29 21.63 1.58
N ASP A 132 -21.20 22.54 1.24
CA ASP A 132 -22.52 22.70 1.89
C ASP A 132 -23.46 21.52 1.60
N ARG A 133 -23.21 20.78 0.53
CA ARG A 133 -24.00 19.60 0.12
C ARG A 133 -23.34 18.29 0.47
N MET A 134 -22.08 18.31 0.90
CA MET A 134 -21.31 17.12 1.21
C MET A 134 -21.83 16.43 2.47
N LYS A 135 -22.11 15.13 2.35
CA LYS A 135 -22.49 14.23 3.45
C LYS A 135 -21.65 12.98 3.37
N LEU A 136 -20.70 12.84 4.30
CA LEU A 136 -19.72 11.76 4.31
C LEU A 136 -20.27 10.51 5.02
N TYR A 137 -20.17 9.37 4.35
CA TYR A 137 -20.33 8.06 4.96
C TYR A 137 -18.96 7.44 5.20
N LYS A 138 -18.47 7.53 6.43
CA LYS A 138 -17.17 6.92 6.80
C LYS A 138 -17.33 5.43 7.01
N LEU A 139 -16.47 4.63 6.35
CA LEU A 139 -16.49 3.18 6.49
C LEU A 139 -15.08 2.58 6.45
N HIS A 140 -14.94 1.43 7.10
CA HIS A 140 -13.80 0.55 6.99
C HIS A 140 -14.14 -0.57 5.99
N VAL A 141 -13.35 -0.71 4.93
CA VAL A 141 -13.66 -1.64 3.81
C VAL A 141 -13.97 -3.04 4.34
N ARG A 142 -13.06 -3.58 5.16
CA ARG A 142 -13.26 -4.94 5.69
C ARG A 142 -14.43 -5.03 6.66
N GLY A 143 -14.59 -4.06 7.57
CA GLY A 143 -15.65 -4.12 8.59
C GLY A 143 -17.05 -3.94 8.02
N PHE A 144 -17.18 -3.19 6.94
CA PHE A 144 -18.48 -2.75 6.42
C PHE A 144 -19.43 -3.87 5.98
N SER A 145 -18.90 -5.00 5.50
CA SER A 145 -19.72 -6.08 4.97
C SER A 145 -19.57 -7.43 5.67
N MET A 146 -18.76 -7.52 6.74
CA MET A 146 -18.49 -8.81 7.40
C MET A 146 -19.73 -9.45 8.01
N ASP A 147 -20.62 -8.66 8.64
CA ASP A 147 -21.84 -9.15 9.31
C ASP A 147 -23.07 -9.20 8.39
N VAL A 148 -22.92 -8.83 7.14
CA VAL A 148 -24.03 -8.80 6.21
C VAL A 148 -24.25 -10.20 5.61
N SER A 149 -25.52 -10.59 5.48
CA SER A 149 -25.91 -11.81 4.74
C SER A 149 -25.54 -11.65 3.26
N GLY A 150 -24.93 -12.63 2.65
CA GLY A 150 -24.52 -12.61 1.25
C GLY A 150 -23.32 -13.52 0.95
N ASP A 151 -22.76 -13.38 -0.23
CA ASP A 151 -21.64 -14.20 -0.68
C ASP A 151 -20.41 -13.99 0.20
N LYS A 152 -19.95 -15.07 0.82
CA LYS A 152 -18.78 -15.07 1.71
C LYS A 152 -17.49 -14.65 0.99
N LYS A 153 -17.41 -14.88 -0.31
CA LYS A 153 -16.21 -14.63 -1.12
C LYS A 153 -15.88 -13.12 -1.21
N HIS A 154 -16.91 -12.27 -1.22
CA HIS A 154 -16.72 -10.81 -1.38
C HIS A 154 -16.77 -10.04 -0.05
N LYS A 155 -17.02 -10.72 1.09
CA LYS A 155 -17.07 -10.02 2.39
C LYS A 155 -15.77 -9.33 2.76
N GLY A 156 -15.88 -8.09 3.16
CA GLY A 156 -14.72 -7.28 3.59
C GLY A 156 -13.84 -6.79 2.45
N THR A 157 -14.39 -6.63 1.26
CA THR A 157 -13.66 -6.21 0.04
C THR A 157 -14.22 -4.93 -0.57
N PHE A 158 -13.47 -4.34 -1.48
CA PHE A 158 -13.92 -3.17 -2.28
C PHE A 158 -15.16 -3.51 -3.11
N GLU A 159 -15.26 -4.75 -3.63
CA GLU A 159 -16.44 -5.20 -4.36
C GLU A 159 -17.69 -5.18 -3.49
N ALA A 160 -17.58 -5.65 -2.24
CA ALA A 160 -18.71 -5.60 -1.30
C ALA A 160 -19.14 -4.17 -0.95
N VAL A 161 -18.22 -3.21 -0.95
CA VAL A 161 -18.56 -1.78 -0.83
C VAL A 161 -19.29 -1.31 -2.08
N SER A 162 -18.80 -1.68 -3.26
CA SER A 162 -19.42 -1.37 -4.55
C SER A 162 -20.88 -1.82 -4.64
N ASP A 163 -21.18 -3.02 -4.18
CA ASP A 163 -22.54 -3.57 -4.18
C ASP A 163 -23.51 -2.80 -3.29
N ARG A 164 -22.99 -1.99 -2.37
CA ARG A 164 -23.78 -1.21 -1.42
C ARG A 164 -23.83 0.28 -1.69
N ILE A 165 -23.30 0.74 -2.79
CA ILE A 165 -23.36 2.16 -3.20
C ILE A 165 -24.80 2.68 -3.20
N ASN A 166 -25.74 1.92 -3.77
CA ASN A 166 -27.16 2.29 -3.83
C ASN A 166 -27.80 2.39 -2.42
N TYR A 167 -27.37 1.55 -1.48
CA TYR A 167 -27.83 1.64 -0.09
C TYR A 167 -27.36 2.94 0.55
N ILE A 168 -26.07 3.26 0.45
CA ILE A 168 -25.49 4.48 1.01
C ILE A 168 -26.13 5.73 0.40
N LYS A 169 -26.34 5.72 -0.93
CA LYS A 169 -26.99 6.80 -1.66
C LYS A 169 -28.44 7.01 -1.19
N LYS A 170 -29.21 5.93 -0.97
CA LYS A 170 -30.59 6.00 -0.45
C LYS A 170 -30.66 6.58 0.96
N LEU A 171 -29.62 6.45 1.78
CA LEU A 171 -29.51 7.10 3.07
C LEU A 171 -29.26 8.62 2.97
N GLY A 172 -29.00 9.13 1.76
CA GLY A 172 -28.79 10.54 1.48
C GLY A 172 -27.34 11.01 1.59
N PHE A 173 -26.38 10.10 1.64
CA PHE A 173 -24.95 10.42 1.59
C PHE A 173 -24.51 10.73 0.16
N THR A 174 -23.56 11.65 0.03
CA THR A 174 -23.02 12.10 -1.26
C THR A 174 -21.61 11.64 -1.50
N SER A 175 -20.90 11.26 -0.46
CA SER A 175 -19.49 10.92 -0.53
C SER A 175 -19.18 9.77 0.43
N ILE A 176 -18.29 8.86 0.04
CA ILE A 176 -17.75 7.83 0.92
C ILE A 176 -16.38 8.27 1.39
N LEU A 177 -16.13 8.15 2.70
CA LEU A 177 -14.83 8.32 3.31
C LEU A 177 -14.27 6.95 3.69
N LEU A 178 -13.32 6.44 2.91
CA LEU A 178 -12.64 5.19 3.19
C LEU A 178 -11.57 5.39 4.26
N MET A 179 -11.66 4.63 5.36
CA MET A 179 -10.55 4.50 6.29
C MET A 179 -9.33 3.92 5.57
N PRO A 180 -8.09 3.97 6.14
CA PRO A 180 -6.88 3.64 5.41
C PRO A 180 -6.98 2.40 4.51
N VAL A 181 -6.71 2.58 3.23
CA VAL A 181 -6.76 1.54 2.18
C VAL A 181 -5.41 1.36 1.47
N TYR A 182 -4.37 2.11 1.87
CA TYR A 182 -2.99 1.80 1.47
C TYR A 182 -2.48 0.55 2.19
N GLU A 183 -1.42 -0.06 1.71
CA GLU A 183 -0.89 -1.30 2.29
C GLU A 183 -0.16 -1.02 3.60
N PHE A 184 -0.70 -1.51 4.69
CA PHE A 184 -0.13 -1.42 6.04
C PHE A 184 -0.06 -2.81 6.70
N GLU A 185 0.80 -2.95 7.73
CA GLU A 185 0.86 -4.16 8.53
C GLU A 185 -0.29 -4.19 9.53
N GLU A 186 -1.18 -5.15 9.36
CA GLU A 186 -2.31 -5.36 10.27
C GLU A 186 -1.97 -6.31 11.42
N MET A 187 -0.98 -7.16 11.27
CA MET A 187 -0.56 -8.04 12.34
C MET A 187 0.31 -7.28 13.33
N THR A 188 -0.04 -7.36 14.61
CA THR A 188 0.78 -6.79 15.65
C THR A 188 1.97 -7.71 15.87
N ILE A 189 3.08 -7.40 15.22
CA ILE A 189 4.37 -8.00 15.60
C ILE A 189 4.68 -7.44 16.99
N PRO A 190 4.94 -8.26 18.00
CA PRO A 190 5.36 -7.78 19.32
C PRO A 190 6.78 -7.22 19.21
N VAL A 191 6.92 -6.04 18.63
CA VAL A 191 8.14 -5.26 18.78
C VAL A 191 8.10 -4.73 20.20
N LYS A 192 9.11 -5.04 21.02
CA LYS A 192 9.35 -4.37 22.28
C LYS A 192 9.66 -2.90 22.00
N HIS A 193 8.61 -2.12 21.82
CA HIS A 193 8.75 -0.68 21.83
C HIS A 193 8.83 -0.26 23.29
N ASP A 194 9.96 0.26 23.70
CA ASP A 194 10.00 1.08 24.91
C ASP A 194 9.05 2.24 24.68
N ILE A 195 7.92 2.19 25.40
CA ILE A 195 6.97 3.29 25.40
C ILE A 195 7.73 4.51 25.93
N PRO A 196 7.82 5.60 25.14
CA PRO A 196 8.49 6.81 25.60
C PRO A 196 7.94 7.23 26.96
N GLU A 197 8.81 7.72 27.86
CA GLU A 197 8.45 8.07 29.24
C GLU A 197 7.20 8.98 29.34
N TYR A 198 7.04 9.93 28.40
CA TYR A 198 5.90 10.84 28.31
C TYR A 198 4.58 10.15 27.96
N ALA A 199 4.62 8.97 27.35
CA ALA A 199 3.44 8.21 26.93
C ALA A 199 3.08 7.10 27.93
N LYS A 200 3.88 6.90 28.98
CA LYS A 200 3.54 5.97 30.06
C LYS A 200 2.38 6.54 30.87
N PRO A 201 1.34 5.72 31.20
CA PRO A 201 0.26 6.17 32.05
C PRO A 201 0.82 6.65 33.39
N LYS A 202 0.46 7.86 33.83
CA LYS A 202 0.89 8.44 35.11
C LYS A 202 0.36 7.68 36.36
N TYR A 203 -0.55 6.75 36.13
CA TYR A 203 -1.14 5.90 37.18
C TYR A 203 -0.89 4.45 36.82
N SER A 204 0.19 3.88 37.36
CA SER A 204 0.29 2.43 37.43
C SER A 204 -0.67 1.97 38.52
N LEU A 205 -1.76 1.33 38.13
CA LEU A 205 -2.48 0.48 39.07
C LEU A 205 -1.49 -0.63 39.50
N LYS A 206 -1.44 -0.92 40.82
CA LYS A 206 -0.43 -1.78 41.48
C LYS A 206 -0.41 -3.25 41.02
N ASP A 207 -0.76 -3.59 39.82
CA ASP A 207 -0.81 -4.94 39.27
C ASP A 207 0.06 -5.11 38.03
N GLU A 208 1.30 -4.58 38.07
CA GLU A 208 2.27 -4.84 36.98
C GLU A 208 2.72 -6.32 36.88
N GLN A 209 2.32 -7.17 37.82
CA GLN A 209 2.67 -8.61 37.77
C GLN A 209 1.66 -9.50 37.01
N SER A 210 0.51 -9.00 36.63
CA SER A 210 -0.52 -9.81 35.94
C SER A 210 -0.60 -9.62 34.42
N VAL A 211 0.18 -8.73 33.82
CA VAL A 211 0.15 -8.45 32.40
C VAL A 211 1.18 -9.26 31.58
N HIS A 212 2.06 -9.99 32.25
CA HIS A 212 2.97 -10.94 31.62
C HIS A 212 2.41 -12.38 31.61
N THR A 213 1.16 -12.53 31.24
CA THR A 213 0.74 -13.82 30.73
C THR A 213 1.10 -13.87 29.25
N ASP A 214 1.91 -14.88 28.89
CA ASP A 214 2.33 -15.29 27.54
C ASP A 214 1.17 -15.65 26.60
N LYS A 215 0.07 -14.93 26.65
CA LYS A 215 -0.90 -14.90 25.57
C LYS A 215 -0.38 -13.88 24.58
N GLN A 216 0.35 -14.34 23.58
CA GLN A 216 0.56 -13.67 22.34
C GLN A 216 -0.73 -12.91 22.01
N ASN A 217 -0.70 -11.57 22.12
CA ASN A 217 -1.86 -10.76 21.87
C ASN A 217 -2.17 -10.86 20.37
N ASP A 218 -3.12 -11.69 20.00
CA ASP A 218 -3.69 -11.81 18.66
C ASP A 218 -4.40 -10.53 18.19
N LYS A 219 -3.94 -9.37 18.66
CA LYS A 219 -4.52 -8.08 18.30
C LYS A 219 -4.10 -7.70 16.91
N VAL A 220 -5.08 -7.46 16.07
CA VAL A 220 -4.91 -6.95 14.70
C VAL A 220 -4.98 -5.43 14.74
N ASN A 221 -4.08 -4.75 14.04
CA ASN A 221 -4.23 -3.34 13.72
C ASN A 221 -5.37 -3.18 12.70
N PHE A 222 -6.59 -3.19 13.23
CA PHE A 222 -7.81 -3.20 12.39
C PHE A 222 -7.97 -1.89 11.62
N TRP A 223 -7.65 -0.76 12.26
CA TRP A 223 -7.98 0.56 11.74
C TRP A 223 -6.99 1.11 10.69
N GLY A 224 -5.76 0.62 10.69
CA GLY A 224 -4.74 1.01 9.71
C GLY A 224 -4.09 2.38 9.92
N TYR A 225 -4.31 3.03 11.08
CA TYR A 225 -3.62 4.30 11.38
C TYR A 225 -2.19 4.04 11.82
N THR A 226 -1.38 3.66 10.87
CA THR A 226 0.05 3.36 11.03
C THR A 226 0.80 3.70 9.75
N SER A 227 2.12 3.75 9.82
CA SER A 227 2.94 3.82 8.61
C SER A 227 2.71 2.62 7.71
N GLY A 228 2.86 2.82 6.41
CA GLY A 228 2.67 1.76 5.43
C GLY A 228 3.32 2.06 4.09
N ASN A 229 3.02 1.24 3.12
CA ASN A 229 3.43 1.42 1.73
C ASN A 229 2.36 2.26 1.03
N TYR A 230 2.52 3.58 1.07
CA TYR A 230 1.49 4.56 0.71
C TYR A 230 1.08 4.55 -0.76
N PHE A 231 1.86 3.94 -1.65
CA PHE A 231 1.55 3.84 -3.08
C PHE A 231 0.86 2.52 -3.44
N ALA A 232 0.85 1.55 -2.56
CA ALA A 232 0.21 0.25 -2.78
C ALA A 232 -1.18 0.20 -2.14
N VAL A 233 -2.15 -0.33 -2.86
CA VAL A 233 -3.48 -0.63 -2.32
C VAL A 233 -3.40 -1.85 -1.41
N LYS A 234 -4.16 -1.85 -0.31
CA LYS A 234 -4.20 -2.98 0.61
C LYS A 234 -4.79 -4.22 -0.07
N ALA A 235 -3.90 -5.15 -0.39
CA ALA A 235 -4.22 -6.33 -1.16
C ALA A 235 -5.29 -7.20 -0.50
N SER A 236 -5.27 -7.31 0.83
CA SER A 236 -6.22 -8.10 1.61
C SER A 236 -7.64 -7.49 1.69
N TYR A 237 -7.86 -6.30 1.11
CA TYR A 237 -9.19 -5.69 0.97
C TYR A 237 -9.82 -5.95 -0.40
N ALA A 238 -9.18 -6.72 -1.24
CA ALA A 238 -9.73 -7.12 -2.53
C ALA A 238 -10.30 -8.54 -2.49
N SER A 239 -11.24 -8.81 -3.39
CA SER A 239 -11.77 -10.16 -3.62
C SER A 239 -10.75 -11.05 -4.34
N ASP A 240 -9.92 -10.42 -5.16
CA ASP A 240 -8.70 -10.97 -5.76
C ASP A 240 -7.52 -10.05 -5.40
N ALA A 241 -6.68 -10.49 -4.48
CA ALA A 241 -5.52 -9.73 -4.04
C ALA A 241 -4.53 -9.41 -5.17
N SER A 242 -4.54 -10.19 -6.25
CA SER A 242 -3.71 -9.92 -7.42
C SER A 242 -4.19 -8.73 -8.26
N ASP A 243 -5.45 -8.32 -8.10
CA ASP A 243 -6.13 -7.25 -8.84
C ASP A 243 -6.63 -6.11 -7.94
N ALA A 244 -6.08 -5.98 -6.73
CA ALA A 244 -6.57 -5.06 -5.70
C ALA A 244 -6.67 -3.61 -6.18
N SER A 245 -5.67 -3.12 -6.91
CA SER A 245 -5.67 -1.76 -7.45
C SER A 245 -6.83 -1.54 -8.43
N ASN A 246 -7.10 -2.49 -9.31
CA ASN A 246 -8.21 -2.36 -10.25
C ASN A 246 -9.57 -2.52 -9.57
N GLU A 247 -9.66 -3.34 -8.51
CA GLU A 247 -10.89 -3.44 -7.74
C GLU A 247 -11.23 -2.10 -7.05
N LEU A 248 -10.24 -1.40 -6.51
CA LEU A 248 -10.42 -0.05 -6.00
C LEU A 248 -10.79 0.95 -7.10
N ARG A 249 -10.12 0.91 -8.28
CA ARG A 249 -10.47 1.77 -9.43
C ARG A 249 -11.92 1.55 -9.85
N ARG A 250 -12.37 0.30 -9.93
CA ARG A 250 -13.78 -0.03 -10.23
C ARG A 250 -14.75 0.52 -9.18
N LEU A 251 -14.37 0.50 -7.89
CA LEU A 251 -15.18 1.11 -6.83
C LEU A 251 -15.32 2.62 -7.05
N VAL A 252 -14.21 3.33 -7.30
CA VAL A 252 -14.22 4.78 -7.56
C VAL A 252 -15.05 5.11 -8.80
N GLU A 253 -14.83 4.40 -9.92
CA GLU A 253 -15.62 4.58 -11.14
C GLU A 253 -17.12 4.38 -10.91
N ARG A 254 -17.51 3.35 -10.13
CA ARG A 254 -18.92 3.11 -9.77
C ARG A 254 -19.49 4.21 -8.89
N LEU A 255 -18.70 4.78 -7.97
CA LEU A 255 -19.09 5.92 -7.15
C LEU A 255 -19.36 7.14 -8.04
N HIS A 256 -18.41 7.53 -8.89
CA HIS A 256 -18.55 8.65 -9.82
C HIS A 256 -19.76 8.49 -10.76
N LYS A 257 -19.98 7.30 -11.32
CA LYS A 257 -21.16 6.99 -12.13
C LYS A 257 -22.48 7.19 -11.35
N ASN A 258 -22.46 7.05 -10.03
CA ASN A 258 -23.60 7.30 -9.16
C ASN A 258 -23.66 8.72 -8.63
N GLY A 259 -22.77 9.64 -9.04
CA GLY A 259 -22.68 11.01 -8.58
C GLY A 259 -22.24 11.10 -7.10
N MET A 260 -21.37 10.19 -6.67
CA MET A 260 -20.80 10.13 -5.32
C MET A 260 -19.28 10.24 -5.36
N GLU A 261 -18.71 10.93 -4.40
CA GLU A 261 -17.26 11.09 -4.26
C GLU A 261 -16.63 9.95 -3.46
N CYS A 262 -15.35 9.69 -3.74
CA CYS A 262 -14.46 8.80 -2.98
C CYS A 262 -13.38 9.62 -2.29
N ILE A 263 -13.42 9.68 -0.97
CA ILE A 263 -12.42 10.34 -0.14
C ILE A 263 -11.66 9.27 0.65
N VAL A 264 -10.35 9.41 0.79
CA VAL A 264 -9.49 8.41 1.43
C VAL A 264 -8.79 8.99 2.64
N GLU A 265 -8.79 8.28 3.77
CA GLU A 265 -7.97 8.64 4.91
C GLU A 265 -6.53 8.12 4.74
N MET A 266 -5.57 9.03 4.92
CA MET A 266 -4.15 8.73 4.92
C MET A 266 -3.57 9.11 6.28
N TYR A 267 -2.83 8.20 6.91
CA TYR A 267 -2.14 8.47 8.16
C TYR A 267 -0.63 8.52 7.91
N PHE A 268 -0.03 9.64 8.21
CA PHE A 268 1.41 9.84 8.13
C PHE A 268 1.94 10.10 9.54
N PRO A 269 2.84 9.24 10.08
CA PRO A 269 3.51 9.51 11.35
C PRO A 269 4.29 10.81 11.33
N ASP A 270 4.52 11.39 12.49
CA ASP A 270 5.42 12.53 12.65
C ASP A 270 6.78 12.22 12.00
N ARG A 271 7.35 13.21 11.30
CA ARG A 271 8.62 13.12 10.55
C ARG A 271 8.57 12.28 9.27
N THR A 272 7.40 11.91 8.76
CA THR A 272 7.31 11.39 7.39
C THR A 272 7.82 12.45 6.41
N ASP A 273 8.63 12.03 5.44
CA ASP A 273 9.17 12.94 4.42
C ASP A 273 8.04 13.64 3.66
N HIS A 274 8.12 14.97 3.54
CA HIS A 274 7.07 15.77 2.91
C HIS A 274 6.93 15.50 1.41
N ASN A 275 8.03 15.15 0.73
CA ASN A 275 7.96 14.79 -0.68
C ASN A 275 7.25 13.45 -0.85
N LEU A 276 7.52 12.48 0.02
CA LEU A 276 6.80 11.20 0.03
C LEU A 276 5.29 11.41 0.22
N ILE A 277 4.90 12.28 1.18
CA ILE A 277 3.48 12.62 1.40
C ILE A 277 2.87 13.22 0.15
N LEU A 278 3.51 14.25 -0.42
CA LEU A 278 2.99 14.95 -1.59
C LEU A 278 2.88 14.04 -2.80
N ASP A 279 3.90 13.21 -3.03
CA ASP A 279 3.92 12.27 -4.14
C ASP A 279 2.85 11.16 -3.95
N ALA A 280 2.65 10.66 -2.73
CA ALA A 280 1.59 9.71 -2.43
C ALA A 280 0.21 10.30 -2.73
N LEU A 281 -0.09 11.51 -2.22
CA LEU A 281 -1.38 12.16 -2.47
C LEU A 281 -1.61 12.39 -3.98
N ARG A 282 -0.61 12.88 -4.70
CA ARG A 282 -0.68 13.03 -6.17
C ARG A 282 -0.93 11.70 -6.87
N TYR A 283 -0.22 10.64 -6.44
CA TYR A 283 -0.39 9.32 -7.02
C TYR A 283 -1.83 8.81 -6.88
N TRP A 284 -2.45 8.97 -5.70
CA TRP A 284 -3.82 8.53 -5.47
C TRP A 284 -4.83 9.32 -6.31
N VAL A 285 -4.66 10.63 -6.46
CA VAL A 285 -5.50 11.43 -7.37
C VAL A 285 -5.33 10.99 -8.81
N MET A 286 -4.09 10.85 -9.28
CA MET A 286 -3.79 10.57 -10.68
C MET A 286 -4.06 9.12 -11.10
N SER A 287 -3.93 8.15 -10.18
CA SER A 287 -4.01 6.72 -10.49
C SER A 287 -5.31 6.07 -10.05
N PHE A 288 -6.00 6.63 -9.07
CA PHE A 288 -7.26 6.10 -8.54
C PHE A 288 -8.41 7.09 -8.64
N HIS A 289 -8.18 8.31 -9.11
CA HIS A 289 -9.16 9.38 -9.29
C HIS A 289 -9.98 9.66 -8.01
N VAL A 290 -9.32 9.59 -6.83
CA VAL A 290 -9.98 9.94 -5.57
C VAL A 290 -10.25 11.45 -5.51
N ASP A 291 -11.40 11.84 -4.94
CA ASP A 291 -11.87 13.24 -4.91
C ASP A 291 -11.22 14.04 -3.78
N GLY A 292 -10.63 13.37 -2.78
CA GLY A 292 -9.99 14.06 -1.67
C GLY A 292 -9.41 13.16 -0.58
N PHE A 293 -8.86 13.82 0.44
CA PHE A 293 -8.22 13.19 1.59
C PHE A 293 -8.67 13.83 2.89
#